data_1bdc3aa3207d37c7d766c3c08f6b6c02
#
_entry.id   1bdc3aa3207d37c7d766c3c08f6b6c02
#
_cell.length_a   1.000
_cell.length_b   1.000
_cell.length_c   1.000
_cell.angle_alpha   90.00
_cell.angle_beta   90.00
_cell.angle_gamma   90.00
#
_symmetry.space_group_name_H-M   'P 1'
#
loop_
_entity.id
_entity.type
_entity.pdbx_description
1 polymer ?
#
loop_
_entity_poly.entity_id
_entity_poly.type
_entity_poly.pdbx_seq_one_letter_code
_entity_poly.pdbx_strand_id
1 'polypeptide(L)'
;MAMIVELFGGEYAPDVDQVATTAANERWIAEHFGRDFIAWMADLDGKPVASAALMWFPHPPGPKNPTGMEAYILNVYTRPEARRMGLARALMDRLVEAARAAGARRVWLRASADGRLLYESMGFREGDYLQLTPD
;
A
#
# COMPACT_ATOMS: atom_id res chain seq x y z
N MET A 1 10.67 0.52 -9.28
CA MET A 1 10.39 -0.95 -9.32
C MET A 1 11.32 -1.70 -8.37
N ALA A 2 12.63 -1.54 -8.49
CA ALA A 2 13.58 -2.21 -7.59
C ALA A 2 13.31 -1.91 -6.11
N MET A 3 12.93 -0.69 -5.80
CA MET A 3 12.62 -0.28 -4.44
C MET A 3 11.48 -1.11 -3.82
N ILE A 4 10.41 -1.34 -4.58
CA ILE A 4 9.28 -2.13 -4.09
C ILE A 4 9.70 -3.58 -3.82
N VAL A 5 10.52 -4.16 -4.70
CA VAL A 5 11.05 -5.51 -4.54
C VAL A 5 11.88 -5.62 -3.26
N GLU A 6 12.74 -4.65 -3.00
CA GLU A 6 13.54 -4.62 -1.77
C GLU A 6 12.68 -4.58 -0.50
N LEU A 7 11.58 -3.84 -0.54
CA LEU A 7 10.71 -3.73 0.62
C LEU A 7 10.07 -5.06 0.99
N PHE A 8 9.72 -5.86 0.00
CA PHE A 8 9.13 -7.16 0.26
C PHE A 8 10.15 -8.19 0.74
N GLY A 9 11.38 -8.10 0.27
CA GLY A 9 12.40 -9.09 0.57
C GLY A 9 12.69 -9.26 2.06
N GLY A 10 12.52 -8.22 2.86
CA GLY A 10 12.78 -8.26 4.30
C GLY A 10 11.59 -8.70 5.16
N GLU A 11 10.41 -8.80 4.58
CA GLU A 11 9.17 -9.07 5.33
C GLU A 11 8.65 -10.49 5.18
N TYR A 12 9.21 -11.27 4.27
CA TYR A 12 8.74 -12.63 4.02
C TYR A 12 9.23 -13.61 5.09
N ALA A 13 8.41 -14.61 5.33
CA ALA A 13 8.79 -15.70 6.22
C ALA A 13 10.04 -16.43 5.70
N PRO A 14 10.89 -16.97 6.60
CA PRO A 14 12.14 -17.61 6.18
C PRO A 14 11.98 -18.81 5.23
N ASP A 15 10.81 -19.43 5.25
CA ASP A 15 10.51 -20.59 4.42
C ASP A 15 9.99 -20.25 3.01
N VAL A 16 9.78 -18.96 2.75
CA VAL A 16 9.31 -18.48 1.44
C VAL A 16 10.49 -18.33 0.49
N ASP A 17 10.34 -18.83 -0.74
CA ASP A 17 11.34 -18.64 -1.78
C ASP A 17 11.30 -17.18 -2.25
N GLN A 18 12.23 -16.39 -1.73
CA GLN A 18 12.28 -14.95 -2.02
C GLN A 18 12.52 -14.65 -3.48
N VAL A 19 13.31 -15.46 -4.18
CA VAL A 19 13.61 -15.24 -5.60
C VAL A 19 12.35 -15.45 -6.44
N ALA A 20 11.65 -16.55 -6.23
CA ALA A 20 10.41 -16.83 -6.95
C ALA A 20 9.32 -15.82 -6.61
N THR A 21 9.21 -15.45 -5.33
CA THR A 21 8.24 -14.46 -4.87
C THR A 21 8.53 -13.09 -5.46
N THR A 22 9.79 -12.69 -5.53
CA THR A 22 10.21 -11.42 -6.11
C THR A 22 9.86 -11.37 -7.59
N ALA A 23 10.16 -12.42 -8.35
CA ALA A 23 9.86 -12.49 -9.77
C ALA A 23 8.34 -12.43 -10.03
N ALA A 24 7.56 -13.14 -9.23
CA ALA A 24 6.10 -13.12 -9.33
C ALA A 24 5.55 -11.73 -9.03
N ASN A 25 6.09 -11.06 -8.02
CA ASN A 25 5.69 -9.73 -7.63
C ASN A 25 6.01 -8.70 -8.73
N GLU A 26 7.20 -8.78 -9.31
CA GLU A 26 7.60 -7.91 -10.42
C GLU A 26 6.66 -8.07 -11.62
N ARG A 27 6.31 -9.32 -11.95
CA ARG A 27 5.37 -9.59 -13.04
C ARG A 27 4.00 -9.00 -12.76
N TRP A 28 3.49 -9.21 -11.54
CA TRP A 28 2.20 -8.67 -11.15
C TRP A 28 2.18 -7.14 -11.27
N ILE A 29 3.21 -6.48 -10.74
CA ILE A 29 3.32 -5.02 -10.80
C ILE A 29 3.37 -4.55 -12.25
N ALA A 30 4.15 -5.22 -13.10
CA ALA A 30 4.27 -4.83 -14.51
C ALA A 30 2.93 -4.94 -15.24
N GLU A 31 2.11 -5.94 -14.90
CA GLU A 31 0.79 -6.13 -15.52
C GLU A 31 -0.24 -5.12 -15.03
N HIS A 32 -0.16 -4.70 -13.77
CA HIS A 32 -1.19 -3.89 -13.12
C HIS A 32 -0.84 -2.41 -13.00
N PHE A 33 0.43 -2.04 -13.09
CA PHE A 33 0.87 -0.66 -12.90
C PHE A 33 0.22 0.28 -13.91
N GLY A 34 -0.45 1.32 -13.40
CA GLY A 34 -1.16 2.28 -14.22
C GLY A 34 -2.58 1.88 -14.58
N ARG A 35 -2.98 0.65 -14.28
CA ARG A 35 -4.34 0.16 -14.57
C ARG A 35 -5.20 0.14 -13.31
N ASP A 36 -4.76 -0.61 -12.30
CA ASP A 36 -5.45 -0.75 -11.02
C ASP A 36 -4.46 -0.80 -9.86
N PHE A 37 -3.23 -0.37 -10.11
CA PHE A 37 -2.14 -0.32 -9.13
C PHE A 37 -1.23 0.86 -9.44
N ILE A 38 -0.88 1.64 -8.42
CA ILE A 38 0.15 2.67 -8.51
C ILE A 38 1.01 2.63 -7.26
N ALA A 39 2.22 3.17 -7.38
CA ALA A 39 3.12 3.33 -6.25
C ALA A 39 3.84 4.67 -6.36
N TRP A 40 4.05 5.29 -5.22
CA TRP A 40 4.84 6.52 -5.11
C TRP A 40 6.07 6.24 -4.28
N MET A 41 7.18 6.84 -4.69
CA MET A 41 8.43 6.76 -3.95
C MET A 41 8.91 8.16 -3.61
N ALA A 42 9.56 8.28 -2.46
CA ALA A 42 10.22 9.52 -2.06
C ALA A 42 11.72 9.32 -2.16
N ASP A 43 12.37 10.23 -2.85
CA ASP A 43 13.83 10.24 -2.98
C ASP A 43 14.43 11.27 -2.04
N LEU A 44 15.59 10.94 -1.49
CA LEU A 44 16.41 11.86 -0.72
C LEU A 44 17.80 11.87 -1.37
N ASP A 45 18.18 13.02 -1.92
CA ASP A 45 19.45 13.17 -2.64
C ASP A 45 19.62 12.15 -3.78
N GLY A 46 18.52 11.88 -4.50
CA GLY A 46 18.53 10.95 -5.61
C GLY A 46 18.45 9.48 -5.23
N LYS A 47 18.33 9.17 -3.94
CA LYS A 47 18.23 7.81 -3.45
C LYS A 47 16.80 7.54 -2.94
N PRO A 48 16.14 6.47 -3.40
CA PRO A 48 14.82 6.12 -2.88
C PRO A 48 14.89 5.73 -1.40
N VAL A 49 14.06 6.37 -0.57
CA VAL A 49 14.08 6.14 0.88
C VAL A 49 12.71 5.77 1.46
N ALA A 50 11.64 5.95 0.68
CA ALA A 50 10.30 5.61 1.14
C ALA A 50 9.43 5.24 -0.05
N SER A 51 8.44 4.41 0.20
CA SER A 51 7.45 4.06 -0.81
C SER A 51 6.12 3.72 -0.18
N ALA A 52 5.07 3.80 -0.98
CA ALA A 52 3.73 3.36 -0.64
C ALA A 52 2.98 3.04 -1.92
N ALA A 53 2.08 2.08 -1.87
CA ALA A 53 1.35 1.62 -3.03
C ALA A 53 -0.15 1.59 -2.78
N LEU A 54 -0.92 1.68 -3.85
CA LEU A 54 -2.37 1.63 -3.84
C LEU A 54 -2.84 0.68 -4.93
N MET A 55 -3.76 -0.20 -4.59
CA MET A 55 -4.53 -0.94 -5.58
C MET A 55 -6.00 -0.59 -5.42
N TRP A 56 -6.76 -0.61 -6.51
CA TRP A 56 -8.21 -0.42 -6.47
C TRP A 56 -8.88 -1.51 -7.29
N PHE A 57 -10.07 -1.85 -6.89
CA PHE A 57 -10.78 -2.98 -7.47
C PHE A 57 -12.28 -2.80 -7.35
N PRO A 58 -13.05 -3.39 -8.28
CA PRO A 58 -14.51 -3.31 -8.22
C PRO A 58 -15.06 -4.18 -7.11
N HIS A 59 -16.15 -3.72 -6.54
CA HIS A 59 -16.92 -4.37 -5.51
C HIS A 59 -18.40 -4.14 -5.86
N PRO A 60 -19.31 -5.05 -5.54
CA PRO A 60 -20.72 -4.77 -5.83
C PRO A 60 -21.18 -3.46 -5.19
N PRO A 61 -21.80 -2.56 -5.97
CA PRO A 61 -22.28 -1.29 -5.42
C PRO A 61 -23.32 -1.49 -4.31
N GLY A 62 -23.27 -0.60 -3.33
CA GLY A 62 -24.20 -0.64 -2.21
C GLY A 62 -24.43 0.76 -1.64
N PRO A 63 -25.31 0.90 -0.64
CA PRO A 63 -25.65 2.21 -0.09
C PRO A 63 -24.45 3.00 0.46
N LYS A 64 -23.47 2.31 1.03
CA LYS A 64 -22.27 2.94 1.59
C LYS A 64 -21.17 3.13 0.56
N ASN A 65 -21.27 2.44 -0.58
CA ASN A 65 -20.29 2.54 -1.65
C ASN A 65 -21.01 2.46 -3.00
N PRO A 66 -21.69 3.55 -3.42
CA PRO A 66 -22.49 3.53 -4.65
C PRO A 66 -21.69 3.29 -5.93
N THR A 67 -20.40 3.66 -5.94
CA THR A 67 -19.54 3.44 -7.11
C THR A 67 -19.09 1.98 -7.22
N GLY A 68 -19.11 1.23 -6.11
CA GLY A 68 -18.58 -0.11 -6.07
C GLY A 68 -17.08 -0.20 -6.14
N MET A 69 -16.36 0.93 -6.02
CA MET A 69 -14.89 0.92 -6.09
C MET A 69 -14.30 0.97 -4.68
N GLU A 70 -13.39 0.06 -4.40
CA GLU A 70 -12.61 0.05 -3.17
C GLU A 70 -11.13 0.21 -3.48
N ALA A 71 -10.39 0.75 -2.52
CA ALA A 71 -8.95 0.91 -2.62
C ALA A 71 -8.27 0.33 -1.39
N TYR A 72 -7.12 -0.28 -1.62
CA TYR A 72 -6.29 -0.86 -0.57
C TYR A 72 -4.88 -0.28 -0.66
N ILE A 73 -4.41 0.27 0.45
CA ILE A 73 -3.06 0.80 0.56
C ILE A 73 -2.16 -0.30 1.12
N LEU A 74 -1.03 -0.49 0.47
CA LEU A 74 -0.11 -1.56 0.82
C LEU A 74 1.34 -1.09 0.68
N ASN A 75 2.24 -1.82 1.31
CA ASN A 75 3.69 -1.63 1.17
C ASN A 75 4.17 -0.24 1.55
N VAL A 76 3.59 0.32 2.61
CA VAL A 76 4.05 1.58 3.17
C VAL A 76 5.33 1.32 3.93
N TYR A 77 6.41 1.94 3.48
CA TYR A 77 7.71 1.73 4.09
C TYR A 77 8.57 2.99 4.01
N THR A 78 9.33 3.23 5.05
CA THR A 78 10.34 4.29 5.08
C THR A 78 11.63 3.72 5.66
N ARG A 79 12.75 3.92 4.98
CA ARG A 79 14.04 3.48 5.48
C ARG A 79 14.32 4.14 6.84
N PRO A 80 14.97 3.44 7.77
CA PRO A 80 15.18 3.97 9.12
C PRO A 80 15.83 5.35 9.15
N GLU A 81 16.80 5.61 8.27
CA GLU A 81 17.52 6.88 8.21
C GLU A 81 16.66 8.04 7.70
N ALA A 82 15.52 7.74 7.10
CA ALA A 82 14.61 8.76 6.55
C ALA A 82 13.31 8.90 7.35
N ARG A 83 13.21 8.25 8.48
CA ARG A 83 12.01 8.32 9.33
C ARG A 83 11.91 9.69 10.01
N ARG A 84 10.69 10.05 10.43
CA ARG A 84 10.38 11.31 11.12
C ARG A 84 10.57 12.55 10.24
N MET A 85 10.58 12.38 8.92
CA MET A 85 10.68 13.49 7.96
C MET A 85 9.34 13.80 7.29
N GLY A 86 8.27 13.12 7.69
CA GLY A 86 6.95 13.33 7.11
C GLY A 86 6.75 12.66 5.74
N LEU A 87 7.66 11.80 5.32
CA LEU A 87 7.60 11.18 3.99
C LEU A 87 6.43 10.23 3.84
N ALA A 88 6.20 9.37 4.86
CA ALA A 88 5.08 8.44 4.82
C ALA A 88 3.75 9.19 4.70
N ARG A 89 3.58 10.27 5.47
CA ARG A 89 2.37 11.09 5.40
C ARG A 89 2.18 11.70 4.02
N ALA A 90 3.25 12.25 3.44
CA ALA A 90 3.19 12.84 2.10
C ALA A 90 2.80 11.80 1.04
N LEU A 91 3.36 10.59 1.13
CA LEU A 91 2.99 9.51 0.22
C LEU A 91 1.53 9.07 0.43
N MET A 92 1.12 8.93 1.68
CA MET A 92 -0.25 8.56 2.01
C MET A 92 -1.27 9.58 1.49
N ASP A 93 -0.98 10.87 1.61
CA ASP A 93 -1.86 11.92 1.08
C ASP A 93 -2.06 11.78 -0.42
N ARG A 94 -1.00 11.46 -1.16
CA ARG A 94 -1.10 11.23 -2.60
C ARG A 94 -1.93 9.99 -2.93
N LEU A 95 -1.76 8.92 -2.16
CA LEU A 95 -2.53 7.70 -2.39
C LEU A 95 -4.03 7.88 -2.10
N VAL A 96 -4.36 8.58 -1.03
CA VAL A 96 -5.76 8.88 -0.69
C VAL A 96 -6.40 9.72 -1.80
N GLU A 97 -5.67 10.71 -2.33
CA GLU A 97 -6.15 11.52 -3.43
C GLU A 97 -6.37 10.68 -4.70
N ALA A 98 -5.44 9.78 -5.00
CA ALA A 98 -5.58 8.87 -6.14
C ALA A 98 -6.78 7.93 -5.98
N ALA A 99 -7.02 7.46 -4.76
CA ALA A 99 -8.17 6.62 -4.47
C ALA A 99 -9.49 7.36 -4.73
N ARG A 100 -9.57 8.62 -4.29
CA ARG A 100 -10.74 9.46 -4.57
C ARG A 100 -10.93 9.66 -6.06
N ALA A 101 -9.86 9.95 -6.78
CA ALA A 101 -9.91 10.14 -8.22
C ALA A 101 -10.38 8.88 -8.96
N ALA A 102 -10.06 7.70 -8.44
CA ALA A 102 -10.53 6.43 -8.97
C ALA A 102 -11.98 6.11 -8.59
N GLY A 103 -12.62 6.95 -7.79
CA GLY A 103 -14.00 6.75 -7.37
C GLY A 103 -14.18 5.88 -6.14
N ALA A 104 -13.09 5.55 -5.45
CA ALA A 104 -13.17 4.71 -4.26
C ALA A 104 -13.88 5.43 -3.12
N ARG A 105 -14.86 4.77 -2.52
CA ARG A 105 -15.58 5.25 -1.35
C ARG A 105 -15.09 4.60 -0.07
N ARG A 106 -14.28 3.58 -0.19
CA ARG A 106 -13.65 2.91 0.93
C ARG A 106 -12.17 2.77 0.63
N VAL A 107 -11.34 3.28 1.53
CA VAL A 107 -9.88 3.11 1.48
C VAL A 107 -9.47 2.42 2.76
N TRP A 108 -8.79 1.30 2.64
CA TRP A 108 -8.41 0.54 3.82
C TRP A 108 -6.98 0.05 3.70
N LEU A 109 -6.42 -0.35 4.83
CA LEU A 109 -5.06 -0.85 4.92
C LEU A 109 -4.94 -1.77 6.14
N ARG A 110 -3.83 -2.50 6.17
CA ARG A 110 -3.45 -3.28 7.35
C ARG A 110 -2.36 -2.51 8.07
N ALA A 111 -2.65 -2.05 9.27
CA ALA A 111 -1.72 -1.20 10.01
C ALA A 111 -0.69 -2.04 10.76
N SER A 112 0.59 -1.68 10.59
CA SER A 112 1.63 -2.15 11.49
C SER A 112 1.56 -1.36 12.79
N ALA A 113 2.19 -1.87 13.85
CA ALA A 113 2.25 -1.15 15.11
C ALA A 113 2.90 0.24 14.93
N ASP A 114 3.95 0.31 14.14
CA ASP A 114 4.68 1.57 13.90
C ASP A 114 3.88 2.58 13.09
N GLY A 115 3.02 2.13 12.19
CA GLY A 115 2.25 3.01 11.32
C GLY A 115 0.91 3.46 11.91
N ARG A 116 0.41 2.79 12.94
CA ARG A 116 -0.95 2.99 13.44
C ARG A 116 -1.23 4.45 13.83
N LEU A 117 -0.31 5.08 14.55
CA LEU A 117 -0.51 6.47 14.99
C LEU A 117 -0.66 7.43 13.81
N LEU A 118 0.17 7.23 12.77
CA LEU A 118 0.06 8.03 11.56
C LEU A 118 -1.31 7.84 10.91
N TYR A 119 -1.73 6.60 10.70
CA TYR A 119 -3.00 6.32 10.03
C TYR A 119 -4.18 6.87 10.82
N GLU A 120 -4.19 6.69 12.13
CA GLU A 120 -5.24 7.25 12.99
C GLU A 120 -5.28 8.78 12.90
N SER A 121 -4.11 9.43 12.85
CA SER A 121 -4.04 10.89 12.70
C SER A 121 -4.62 11.38 11.37
N MET A 122 -4.67 10.50 10.36
CA MET A 122 -5.24 10.80 9.05
C MET A 122 -6.73 10.46 8.95
N GLY A 123 -7.32 9.91 10.02
CA GLY A 123 -8.73 9.58 10.05
C GLY A 123 -9.05 8.11 9.81
N PHE A 124 -8.04 7.25 9.66
CA PHE A 124 -8.27 5.81 9.57
C PHE A 124 -8.76 5.27 10.91
N ARG A 125 -9.71 4.36 10.87
CA ARG A 125 -10.30 3.74 12.06
C ARG A 125 -10.35 2.24 11.89
N GLU A 126 -10.36 1.52 13.00
CA GLU A 126 -10.52 0.08 12.97
C GLU A 126 -11.85 -0.30 12.34
N GLY A 127 -11.81 -1.33 11.51
CA GLY A 127 -13.00 -1.91 10.92
C GLY A 127 -13.45 -3.13 11.70
N ASP A 128 -14.54 -3.71 11.22
CA ASP A 128 -15.20 -4.85 11.85
C ASP A 128 -15.03 -6.16 11.06
N TYR A 129 -14.05 -6.20 10.15
CA TYR A 129 -13.85 -7.41 9.35
C TYR A 129 -13.10 -8.49 10.11
N LEU A 130 -13.41 -9.74 9.77
CA LEU A 130 -12.70 -10.91 10.29
C LEU A 130 -11.89 -11.54 9.17
N GLN A 131 -10.81 -12.20 9.54
CA GLN A 131 -9.89 -12.82 8.59
C GLN A 131 -9.74 -14.30 8.90
N LEU A 132 -9.79 -15.11 7.85
CA LEU A 132 -9.49 -16.55 7.92
C LEU A 132 -8.35 -16.84 6.97
N THR A 133 -7.35 -17.56 7.45
CA THR A 133 -6.29 -18.08 6.61
C THR A 133 -6.54 -19.57 6.41
N PRO A 134 -7.01 -19.99 5.21
CA PRO A 134 -7.28 -21.41 4.96
C PRO A 134 -5.99 -22.21 4.95
N ASP A 135 -6.07 -23.46 5.38
CA ASP A 135 -4.92 -24.39 5.35
C ASP A 135 -4.55 -24.77 3.92
#